data_209b41775086cd26d11fcdc1a9f884be
#
_entry.id   209b41775086cd26d11fcdc1a9f884be
#
_cell.length_a   1.000
_cell.length_b   1.000
_cell.length_c   1.000
_cell.angle_alpha   90.00
_cell.angle_beta   90.00
_cell.angle_gamma   90.00
#
_symmetry.space_group_name_H-M   'P 1'
#
loop_
_entity.id
_entity.type
_entity.pdbx_description
1 polymer ?
#
loop_
_entity_poly.entity_id
_entity_poly.type
_entity_poly.pdbx_seq_one_letter_code
_entity_poly.pdbx_strand_id
1 'polypeptide(L)'
;MNTPIYDYLAKYSESGFLRMHMPGHKGRSSENILSKVYPLDITEITDAGNLFENDGIISESEKNASRIFGTKATFYSVGGSTLCIQTMLALMKYDHRNVIAVRNAHRSFLSACVLLDIDVSWVYPVYEDSIISGTVLLCDIEEKLKKTSNACLYITSPDYFGSMADIKSIAELCHRYNAVLVVDNAHGACLPFYKENMHPIALGADMCCDSAHKMLPALTGAAYLHIGNPVYSSKVKEVMTMFASTSPSYLIMCSLDLCNVFLEDQIKQRLKSSEKYIACLKRSDALKRFKTEIPEFYSEPLHFTINAYESGINGLKLAAMLRKRKIEYEYADNTHIIMLFSPIDDADVYNRLENVLDSIQFQPSEVSNLKINFPAPEKYMTIREAAFSEYEEIPVEKSGGRVCAAVNI
;
A
#
# COMPACT_ATOMS: atom_id res chain seq x y z
N MET A 1 -23.83 -2.98 10.90
CA MET A 1 -23.86 -2.30 9.58
C MET A 1 -24.44 -3.24 8.53
N ASN A 2 -25.09 -2.71 7.47
CA ASN A 2 -25.52 -3.52 6.33
C ASN A 2 -24.30 -3.84 5.41
N THR A 3 -24.41 -4.97 4.69
CA THR A 3 -23.39 -5.47 3.75
C THR A 3 -24.01 -5.61 2.37
N PRO A 4 -24.30 -4.50 1.67
CA PRO A 4 -25.16 -4.51 0.48
C PRO A 4 -24.64 -5.43 -0.63
N ILE A 5 -23.32 -5.56 -0.81
CA ILE A 5 -22.74 -6.44 -1.82
C ILE A 5 -22.83 -7.90 -1.38
N TYR A 6 -22.42 -8.20 -0.15
CA TYR A 6 -22.48 -9.57 0.38
C TYR A 6 -23.92 -10.08 0.46
N ASP A 7 -24.85 -9.27 0.96
CA ASP A 7 -26.26 -9.63 1.10
C ASP A 7 -26.90 -9.94 -0.27
N TYR A 8 -26.54 -9.16 -1.30
CA TYR A 8 -26.97 -9.41 -2.66
C TYR A 8 -26.40 -10.73 -3.20
N LEU A 9 -25.08 -10.96 -3.08
CA LEU A 9 -24.42 -12.16 -3.57
C LEU A 9 -24.94 -13.43 -2.89
N ALA A 10 -25.13 -13.40 -1.57
CA ALA A 10 -25.68 -14.52 -0.80
C ALA A 10 -27.09 -14.86 -1.30
N LYS A 11 -27.99 -13.87 -1.38
CA LYS A 11 -29.35 -14.05 -1.89
C LYS A 11 -29.38 -14.54 -3.33
N TYR A 12 -28.54 -13.96 -4.20
CA TYR A 12 -28.47 -14.36 -5.61
C TYR A 12 -27.97 -15.80 -5.78
N SER A 13 -27.00 -16.21 -4.97
CA SER A 13 -26.43 -17.57 -5.02
C SER A 13 -27.48 -18.65 -4.75
N GLU A 14 -28.51 -18.35 -3.94
CA GLU A 14 -29.61 -19.25 -3.55
C GLU A 14 -30.89 -19.05 -4.36
N SER A 15 -30.95 -18.07 -5.26
CA SER A 15 -32.14 -17.66 -5.96
C SER A 15 -32.71 -18.67 -6.97
N GLY A 16 -31.91 -19.66 -7.37
CA GLY A 16 -32.29 -20.63 -8.38
C GLY A 16 -32.35 -20.10 -9.82
N PHE A 17 -31.84 -18.88 -10.09
CA PHE A 17 -31.76 -18.35 -11.44
C PHE A 17 -30.94 -19.26 -12.37
N LEU A 18 -31.46 -19.52 -13.56
CA LEU A 18 -30.69 -20.12 -14.65
C LEU A 18 -29.75 -19.05 -15.22
N ARG A 19 -28.45 -19.18 -14.96
CA ARG A 19 -27.44 -18.17 -15.34
C ARG A 19 -27.08 -18.30 -16.82
N MET A 20 -27.68 -17.47 -17.67
CA MET A 20 -27.37 -17.40 -19.11
C MET A 20 -26.40 -16.25 -19.43
N HIS A 21 -25.83 -15.62 -18.40
CA HIS A 21 -24.85 -14.53 -18.46
C HIS A 21 -23.43 -15.02 -18.05
N MET A 22 -22.42 -14.19 -18.20
CA MET A 22 -21.06 -14.40 -17.67
C MET A 22 -21.08 -14.43 -16.11
N PRO A 23 -20.13 -15.05 -15.42
CA PRO A 23 -18.96 -15.78 -15.95
C PRO A 23 -19.30 -17.16 -16.54
N GLY A 24 -18.34 -17.73 -17.28
CA GLY A 24 -18.49 -19.00 -18.03
C GLY A 24 -18.81 -20.22 -17.17
N HIS A 25 -18.42 -20.24 -15.88
CA HIS A 25 -18.73 -21.33 -14.92
C HIS A 25 -20.20 -21.36 -14.49
N LYS A 26 -20.99 -20.29 -14.76
CA LYS A 26 -22.43 -20.23 -14.50
C LYS A 26 -22.83 -20.47 -13.03
N GLY A 27 -21.93 -20.18 -12.08
CA GLY A 27 -22.12 -20.48 -10.66
C GLY A 27 -22.09 -21.97 -10.32
N ARG A 28 -21.68 -22.82 -11.25
CA ARG A 28 -21.64 -24.28 -11.08
C ARG A 28 -20.22 -24.78 -10.88
N SER A 29 -20.09 -25.83 -10.10
CA SER A 29 -18.83 -26.46 -9.79
C SER A 29 -18.57 -27.66 -10.69
N SER A 30 -17.32 -27.84 -11.11
CA SER A 30 -16.73 -29.11 -11.50
C SER A 30 -15.91 -29.63 -10.31
N GLU A 31 -16.52 -30.07 -9.23
CA GLU A 31 -15.91 -30.71 -8.05
C GLU A 31 -14.45 -30.32 -7.76
N ASN A 32 -14.17 -29.04 -7.61
CA ASN A 32 -12.84 -28.50 -7.29
C ASN A 32 -12.88 -27.58 -6.07
N ILE A 33 -11.71 -27.11 -5.64
CA ILE A 33 -11.56 -26.24 -4.47
C ILE A 33 -12.39 -24.94 -4.55
N LEU A 34 -12.69 -24.45 -5.75
CA LEU A 34 -13.47 -23.23 -5.98
C LEU A 34 -15.00 -23.45 -6.00
N SER A 35 -15.45 -24.69 -5.81
CA SER A 35 -16.88 -25.04 -5.91
C SER A 35 -17.80 -24.19 -5.03
N LYS A 36 -17.33 -23.77 -3.86
CA LYS A 36 -18.08 -22.90 -2.94
C LYS A 36 -17.99 -21.42 -3.31
N VAL A 37 -17.06 -21.04 -4.17
CA VAL A 37 -16.81 -19.66 -4.59
C VAL A 37 -17.61 -19.28 -5.83
N TYR A 38 -17.70 -20.20 -6.81
CA TYR A 38 -18.40 -19.96 -8.08
C TYR A 38 -19.84 -19.44 -7.95
N PRO A 39 -20.67 -19.88 -6.98
CA PRO A 39 -22.01 -19.33 -6.81
C PRO A 39 -22.03 -17.83 -6.48
N LEU A 40 -20.98 -17.31 -5.83
CA LEU A 40 -20.83 -15.90 -5.44
C LEU A 40 -20.13 -15.04 -6.49
N ASP A 41 -19.49 -15.66 -7.48
CA ASP A 41 -18.79 -14.96 -8.54
C ASP A 41 -19.75 -14.64 -9.69
N ILE A 42 -19.99 -13.34 -9.88
CA ILE A 42 -20.91 -12.78 -10.87
C ILE A 42 -20.24 -11.65 -11.65
N THR A 43 -20.93 -11.10 -12.60
CA THR A 43 -20.59 -9.87 -13.31
C THR A 43 -21.71 -8.82 -13.10
N GLU A 44 -21.71 -7.75 -13.87
CA GLU A 44 -22.69 -6.66 -13.84
C GLU A 44 -24.06 -7.15 -14.36
N ILE A 45 -24.80 -7.82 -13.50
CA ILE A 45 -26.17 -8.27 -13.76
C ILE A 45 -27.19 -7.31 -13.10
N THR A 46 -28.47 -7.51 -13.42
CA THR A 46 -29.58 -6.72 -12.86
C THR A 46 -29.47 -6.62 -11.34
N ASP A 47 -29.57 -5.41 -10.82
CA ASP A 47 -29.49 -5.06 -9.39
C ASP A 47 -28.14 -5.30 -8.70
N ALA A 48 -27.14 -5.85 -9.40
CA ALA A 48 -25.78 -6.01 -8.86
C ALA A 48 -24.99 -4.68 -8.86
N GLY A 49 -25.42 -3.71 -9.69
CA GLY A 49 -24.68 -2.45 -9.90
C GLY A 49 -23.43 -2.61 -10.74
N ASN A 50 -22.71 -1.52 -10.94
CA ASN A 50 -21.44 -1.46 -11.64
C ASN A 50 -20.46 -0.63 -10.81
N LEU A 51 -19.19 -1.08 -10.69
CA LEU A 51 -18.17 -0.39 -9.90
C LEU A 51 -17.98 1.08 -10.33
N PHE A 52 -18.21 1.37 -11.60
CA PHE A 52 -17.96 2.70 -12.18
C PHE A 52 -19.21 3.60 -12.20
N GLU A 53 -20.34 3.13 -11.68
CA GLU A 53 -21.56 3.90 -11.48
C GLU A 53 -21.65 4.47 -10.07
N ASN A 54 -22.38 5.59 -9.91
CA ASN A 54 -22.48 6.30 -8.63
C ASN A 54 -23.72 5.93 -7.82
N ASP A 55 -24.37 4.83 -8.15
CA ASP A 55 -25.56 4.30 -7.49
C ASP A 55 -25.47 2.79 -7.22
N GLY A 56 -26.53 2.20 -6.69
CA GLY A 56 -26.61 0.78 -6.39
C GLY A 56 -25.80 0.33 -5.17
N ILE A 57 -25.73 -0.99 -5.00
CA ILE A 57 -25.17 -1.65 -3.81
C ILE A 57 -23.68 -1.37 -3.61
N ILE A 58 -22.92 -1.19 -4.69
CA ILE A 58 -21.48 -0.90 -4.61
C ILE A 58 -21.28 0.50 -4.05
N SER A 59 -22.00 1.49 -4.59
CA SER A 59 -21.93 2.87 -4.08
C SER A 59 -22.41 2.98 -2.62
N GLU A 60 -23.38 2.17 -2.20
CA GLU A 60 -23.82 2.10 -0.81
C GLU A 60 -22.70 1.58 0.10
N SER A 61 -22.03 0.51 -0.31
CA SER A 61 -20.87 -0.03 0.42
C SER A 61 -19.69 0.95 0.48
N GLU A 62 -19.41 1.68 -0.61
CA GLU A 62 -18.40 2.75 -0.65
C GLU A 62 -18.74 3.91 0.31
N LYS A 63 -20.03 4.25 0.46
CA LYS A 63 -20.48 5.25 1.45
C LYS A 63 -20.28 4.76 2.88
N ASN A 64 -20.49 3.45 3.15
CA ASN A 64 -20.14 2.85 4.44
C ASN A 64 -18.66 3.00 4.74
N ALA A 65 -17.78 2.68 3.78
CA ALA A 65 -16.34 2.89 3.92
C ALA A 65 -16.00 4.36 4.16
N SER A 66 -16.60 5.30 3.41
CA SER A 66 -16.37 6.74 3.59
C SER A 66 -16.69 7.20 5.02
N ARG A 67 -17.78 6.71 5.60
CA ARG A 67 -18.18 7.01 6.97
C ARG A 67 -17.19 6.45 7.99
N ILE A 68 -16.73 5.21 7.79
CA ILE A 68 -15.79 4.53 8.69
C ILE A 68 -14.43 5.23 8.70
N PHE A 69 -13.89 5.59 7.52
CA PHE A 69 -12.60 6.26 7.38
C PHE A 69 -12.68 7.77 7.64
N GLY A 70 -13.90 8.35 7.73
CA GLY A 70 -14.09 9.79 7.92
C GLY A 70 -13.67 10.63 6.71
N THR A 71 -13.79 10.09 5.50
CA THR A 71 -13.41 10.74 4.24
C THR A 71 -14.58 11.45 3.58
N LYS A 72 -14.31 12.34 2.61
CA LYS A 72 -15.37 12.97 1.81
C LYS A 72 -16.01 12.00 0.82
N ALA A 73 -15.19 11.09 0.28
CA ALA A 73 -15.61 9.95 -0.51
C ALA A 73 -14.55 8.86 -0.43
N THR A 74 -14.98 7.60 -0.55
CA THR A 74 -14.10 6.43 -0.67
C THR A 74 -14.61 5.59 -1.82
N PHE A 75 -13.71 5.17 -2.69
CA PHE A 75 -14.00 4.34 -3.84
C PHE A 75 -13.25 3.02 -3.75
N TYR A 76 -13.89 1.95 -4.20
CA TYR A 76 -13.28 0.63 -4.23
C TYR A 76 -12.37 0.47 -5.43
N SER A 77 -11.29 -0.26 -5.23
CA SER A 77 -10.42 -0.75 -6.29
C SER A 77 -10.28 -2.25 -6.19
N VAL A 78 -10.45 -2.93 -7.32
CA VAL A 78 -10.20 -4.37 -7.49
C VAL A 78 -8.86 -4.63 -8.20
N GLY A 79 -8.13 -3.57 -8.52
CA GLY A 79 -6.79 -3.57 -9.12
C GLY A 79 -5.68 -3.14 -8.14
N GLY A 80 -5.93 -3.25 -6.84
CA GLY A 80 -5.00 -2.83 -5.78
C GLY A 80 -4.78 -1.33 -5.77
N SER A 81 -3.83 -0.88 -4.93
CA SER A 81 -3.38 0.52 -4.92
C SER A 81 -2.77 0.97 -6.25
N THR A 82 -2.34 0.04 -7.10
CA THR A 82 -1.85 0.39 -8.44
C THR A 82 -2.92 1.14 -9.24
N LEU A 83 -4.15 0.63 -9.27
CA LEU A 83 -5.27 1.30 -9.95
C LEU A 83 -5.61 2.64 -9.27
N CYS A 84 -5.55 2.70 -7.93
CA CYS A 84 -5.76 3.95 -7.20
C CYS A 84 -4.70 5.00 -7.56
N ILE A 85 -3.42 4.64 -7.60
CA ILE A 85 -2.31 5.54 -7.94
C ILE A 85 -2.44 6.05 -9.39
N GLN A 86 -2.76 5.16 -10.33
CA GLN A 86 -3.04 5.54 -11.72
C GLN A 86 -4.18 6.55 -11.78
N THR A 87 -5.26 6.32 -11.04
CA THR A 87 -6.43 7.22 -10.99
C THR A 87 -6.06 8.57 -10.38
N MET A 88 -5.36 8.60 -9.23
CA MET A 88 -4.94 9.84 -8.58
C MET A 88 -4.04 10.69 -9.49
N LEU A 89 -3.04 10.06 -10.12
CA LEU A 89 -2.15 10.77 -11.04
C LEU A 89 -2.84 11.24 -12.33
N ALA A 90 -3.81 10.47 -12.84
CA ALA A 90 -4.61 10.91 -13.98
C ALA A 90 -5.52 12.10 -13.64
N LEU A 91 -6.07 12.15 -12.40
CA LEU A 91 -6.78 13.33 -11.90
C LEU A 91 -5.86 14.54 -11.82
N MET A 92 -4.60 14.37 -11.38
CA MET A 92 -3.61 15.45 -11.36
C MET A 92 -3.27 15.93 -12.77
N LYS A 93 -3.12 15.02 -13.72
CA LYS A 93 -2.90 15.39 -15.14
C LYS A 93 -4.11 16.11 -15.74
N TYR A 94 -5.34 15.66 -15.40
CA TYR A 94 -6.58 16.32 -15.81
C TYR A 94 -6.68 17.76 -15.27
N ASP A 95 -6.20 17.98 -14.02
CA ASP A 95 -6.14 19.29 -13.36
C ASP A 95 -4.87 20.10 -13.76
N HIS A 96 -4.12 19.64 -14.75
CA HIS A 96 -2.88 20.26 -15.25
C HIS A 96 -1.83 20.51 -14.15
N ARG A 97 -1.73 19.63 -13.14
CA ARG A 97 -0.76 19.73 -12.06
C ARG A 97 0.63 19.27 -12.49
N ASN A 98 1.64 20.01 -12.05
CA ASN A 98 3.04 19.62 -12.19
C ASN A 98 3.43 18.72 -11.02
N VAL A 99 3.89 17.50 -11.31
CA VAL A 99 4.12 16.49 -10.27
C VAL A 99 5.51 16.62 -9.66
N ILE A 100 5.53 16.87 -8.37
CA ILE A 100 6.69 16.69 -7.49
C ILE A 100 6.49 15.34 -6.79
N ALA A 101 7.52 14.50 -6.70
CA ALA A 101 7.43 13.22 -5.99
C ALA A 101 8.65 12.96 -5.14
N VAL A 102 8.43 12.32 -3.98
CA VAL A 102 9.52 11.80 -3.17
C VAL A 102 10.04 10.51 -3.79
N ARG A 103 11.39 10.36 -3.85
CA ARG A 103 12.04 9.33 -4.69
C ARG A 103 11.83 7.88 -4.20
N ASN A 104 11.39 7.65 -2.97
CA ASN A 104 11.02 6.31 -2.46
C ASN A 104 9.63 5.85 -2.97
N ALA A 105 9.20 6.34 -4.13
CA ALA A 105 7.93 5.98 -4.74
C ALA A 105 7.92 4.53 -5.24
N HIS A 106 6.79 3.83 -5.03
CA HIS A 106 6.59 2.47 -5.52
C HIS A 106 6.56 2.43 -7.06
N ARG A 107 6.96 1.29 -7.66
CA ARG A 107 6.99 1.09 -9.12
C ARG A 107 5.66 1.41 -9.83
N SER A 108 4.51 1.26 -9.14
CA SER A 108 3.19 1.64 -9.69
C SER A 108 3.09 3.14 -10.01
N PHE A 109 3.77 4.00 -9.21
CA PHE A 109 3.90 5.42 -9.53
C PHE A 109 4.66 5.64 -10.83
N LEU A 110 5.82 4.98 -10.99
CA LEU A 110 6.63 5.08 -12.22
C LEU A 110 5.84 4.58 -13.43
N SER A 111 5.15 3.44 -13.31
CA SER A 111 4.31 2.90 -14.38
C SER A 111 3.17 3.86 -14.76
N ALA A 112 2.55 4.51 -13.78
CA ALA A 112 1.53 5.53 -14.04
C ALA A 112 2.12 6.75 -14.76
N CYS A 113 3.32 7.21 -14.36
CA CYS A 113 4.01 8.30 -15.07
C CYS A 113 4.34 7.94 -16.52
N VAL A 114 4.75 6.69 -16.79
CA VAL A 114 4.97 6.19 -18.16
C VAL A 114 3.68 6.24 -18.97
N LEU A 115 2.57 5.70 -18.43
CA LEU A 115 1.28 5.62 -19.13
C LEU A 115 0.70 7.02 -19.41
N LEU A 116 0.81 7.90 -18.42
CA LEU A 116 0.22 9.24 -18.46
C LEU A 116 1.14 10.31 -19.06
N ASP A 117 2.36 9.95 -19.41
CA ASP A 117 3.38 10.90 -19.87
C ASP A 117 3.53 12.08 -18.87
N ILE A 118 3.83 11.73 -17.62
CA ILE A 118 4.06 12.68 -16.53
C ILE A 118 5.55 12.83 -16.33
N ASP A 119 6.02 14.05 -16.45
CA ASP A 119 7.36 14.42 -16.01
C ASP A 119 7.38 14.72 -14.50
N VAL A 120 8.43 14.30 -13.79
CA VAL A 120 8.50 14.34 -12.34
C VAL A 120 9.66 15.20 -11.88
N SER A 121 9.38 16.12 -10.95
CA SER A 121 10.40 16.82 -10.17
C SER A 121 10.66 16.06 -8.86
N TRP A 122 11.85 15.47 -8.71
CA TRP A 122 12.15 14.62 -7.58
C TRP A 122 12.59 15.36 -6.33
N VAL A 123 12.09 14.93 -5.16
CA VAL A 123 12.65 15.19 -3.82
C VAL A 123 13.35 13.91 -3.38
N TYR A 124 14.62 14.00 -3.00
CA TYR A 124 15.41 12.86 -2.57
C TYR A 124 15.40 12.76 -1.05
N PRO A 125 14.92 11.65 -0.46
CA PRO A 125 15.08 11.41 0.97
C PRO A 125 16.54 11.29 1.37
N VAL A 126 16.82 11.57 2.63
CA VAL A 126 18.10 11.23 3.23
C VAL A 126 18.07 9.74 3.58
N TYR A 127 18.90 8.97 2.93
CA TYR A 127 19.06 7.54 3.18
C TYR A 127 20.25 7.31 4.11
N GLU A 128 20.07 6.49 5.14
CA GLU A 128 21.13 6.11 6.07
C GLU A 128 21.62 4.69 5.77
N ASP A 129 20.90 3.68 6.22
CA ASP A 129 21.32 2.27 6.15
C ASP A 129 20.57 1.44 5.10
N SER A 130 19.54 2.00 4.48
CA SER A 130 18.71 1.31 3.49
C SER A 130 18.19 2.28 2.43
N ILE A 131 18.04 1.78 1.19
CA ILE A 131 17.42 2.53 0.09
C ILE A 131 15.89 2.47 0.07
N ILE A 132 15.29 1.60 0.86
CA ILE A 132 13.83 1.42 0.90
C ILE A 132 13.15 2.24 2.00
N SER A 133 13.94 2.84 2.88
CA SER A 133 13.48 3.80 3.89
C SER A 133 14.38 5.02 3.91
N GLY A 134 13.82 6.20 4.11
CA GLY A 134 14.59 7.44 4.18
C GLY A 134 13.77 8.61 4.67
N THR A 135 14.43 9.53 5.35
CA THR A 135 13.78 10.70 5.94
C THR A 135 13.60 11.81 4.92
N VAL A 136 12.38 12.32 4.80
CA VAL A 136 12.04 13.43 3.91
C VAL A 136 12.10 14.75 4.69
N LEU A 137 12.90 15.69 4.21
CA LEU A 137 13.05 17.00 4.83
C LEU A 137 12.02 17.99 4.28
N LEU A 138 11.32 18.70 5.17
CA LEU A 138 10.33 19.72 4.78
C LEU A 138 10.95 20.86 3.95
N CYS A 139 12.21 21.24 4.22
CA CYS A 139 12.92 22.27 3.46
C CYS A 139 13.12 21.88 1.99
N ASP A 140 13.37 20.61 1.70
CA ASP A 140 13.59 20.13 0.33
C ASP A 140 12.26 20.12 -0.45
N ILE A 141 11.16 19.72 0.22
CA ILE A 141 9.81 19.85 -0.35
C ILE A 141 9.51 21.33 -0.64
N GLU A 142 9.74 22.20 0.33
CA GLU A 142 9.47 23.63 0.19
C GLU A 142 10.25 24.27 -0.96
N GLU A 143 11.53 23.90 -1.12
CA GLU A 143 12.35 24.36 -2.24
C GLU A 143 11.75 24.01 -3.61
N LYS A 144 11.22 22.78 -3.74
CA LYS A 144 10.56 22.34 -4.96
C LYS A 144 9.22 23.06 -5.19
N LEU A 145 8.41 23.23 -4.14
CA LEU A 145 7.13 23.92 -4.22
C LEU A 145 7.31 25.40 -4.64
N LYS A 146 8.36 26.08 -4.15
CA LYS A 146 8.70 27.46 -4.55
C LYS A 146 8.99 27.59 -6.06
N LYS A 147 9.51 26.53 -6.67
CA LYS A 147 9.94 26.52 -8.08
C LYS A 147 8.88 25.95 -9.03
N THR A 148 7.79 25.36 -8.50
CA THR A 148 6.81 24.62 -9.29
C THR A 148 5.43 25.25 -9.12
N SER A 149 4.94 25.91 -10.15
CA SER A 149 3.56 26.42 -10.17
C SER A 149 2.56 25.29 -10.34
N ASN A 150 1.34 25.46 -9.81
CA ASN A 150 0.25 24.47 -9.93
C ASN A 150 0.73 23.04 -9.55
N ALA A 151 1.41 22.90 -8.42
CA ALA A 151 2.06 21.66 -8.02
C ALA A 151 1.09 20.62 -7.45
N CYS A 152 1.48 19.35 -7.61
CA CYS A 152 1.02 18.21 -6.83
C CYS A 152 2.22 17.55 -6.21
N LEU A 153 2.20 17.31 -4.89
CA LEU A 153 3.20 16.51 -4.20
C LEU A 153 2.68 15.07 -4.04
N TYR A 154 3.45 14.10 -4.52
CA TYR A 154 3.23 12.68 -4.28
C TYR A 154 4.25 12.14 -3.27
N ILE A 155 3.79 11.42 -2.26
CA ILE A 155 4.63 10.80 -1.24
C ILE A 155 4.08 9.41 -0.85
N THR A 156 4.99 8.45 -0.58
CA THR A 156 4.66 7.15 0.01
C THR A 156 4.88 7.21 1.52
N SER A 157 3.82 6.96 2.29
CA SER A 157 3.85 6.91 3.76
C SER A 157 2.66 6.10 4.29
N PRO A 158 2.88 5.02 5.08
CA PRO A 158 4.19 4.50 5.50
C PRO A 158 5.05 3.98 4.34
N ASP A 159 6.37 3.99 4.54
CA ASP A 159 7.30 3.31 3.65
C ASP A 159 7.33 1.79 3.92
N TYR A 160 8.22 1.08 3.23
CA TYR A 160 8.29 -0.39 3.32
C TYR A 160 8.77 -0.90 4.69
N PHE A 161 9.51 -0.10 5.47
CA PHE A 161 9.89 -0.41 6.85
C PHE A 161 8.78 -0.07 7.86
N GLY A 162 7.72 0.61 7.41
CA GLY A 162 6.67 1.14 8.26
C GLY A 162 6.96 2.56 8.76
N SER A 163 8.06 3.19 8.31
CA SER A 163 8.38 4.57 8.69
C SER A 163 7.39 5.56 8.09
N MET A 164 6.94 6.52 8.86
CA MET A 164 5.92 7.49 8.47
C MET A 164 6.51 8.89 8.36
N ALA A 165 6.13 9.60 7.31
CA ALA A 165 6.43 11.02 7.16
C ALA A 165 5.49 11.88 8.01
N ASP A 166 5.90 13.09 8.37
CA ASP A 166 5.03 14.09 9.01
C ASP A 166 4.02 14.66 7.99
N ILE A 167 3.00 13.84 7.70
CA ILE A 167 1.96 14.19 6.71
C ILE A 167 1.25 15.48 7.07
N LYS A 168 1.05 15.78 8.36
CA LYS A 168 0.37 17.01 8.79
C LYS A 168 1.17 18.24 8.38
N SER A 169 2.45 18.31 8.74
CA SER A 169 3.31 19.45 8.36
C SER A 169 3.49 19.54 6.84
N ILE A 170 3.56 18.40 6.14
CA ILE A 170 3.64 18.37 4.68
C ILE A 170 2.34 18.90 4.05
N ALA A 171 1.16 18.53 4.56
CA ALA A 171 -0.12 19.03 4.07
C ALA A 171 -0.25 20.55 4.27
N GLU A 172 0.09 21.03 5.47
CA GLU A 172 0.11 22.48 5.76
C GLU A 172 1.06 23.22 4.82
N LEU A 173 2.21 22.64 4.52
CA LEU A 173 3.16 23.20 3.57
C LEU A 173 2.60 23.24 2.16
N CYS A 174 2.07 22.12 1.65
CA CYS A 174 1.47 22.04 0.32
C CYS A 174 0.36 23.08 0.13
N HIS A 175 -0.56 23.17 1.10
CA HIS A 175 -1.69 24.09 1.01
C HIS A 175 -1.26 25.56 1.04
N ARG A 176 -0.18 25.92 1.77
CA ARG A 176 0.40 27.27 1.70
C ARG A 176 0.87 27.66 0.30
N TYR A 177 1.30 26.68 -0.49
CA TYR A 177 1.73 26.88 -1.89
C TYR A 177 0.63 26.55 -2.91
N ASN A 178 -0.62 26.37 -2.47
CA ASN A 178 -1.76 25.96 -3.30
C ASN A 178 -1.47 24.65 -4.09
N ALA A 179 -0.68 23.77 -3.51
CA ALA A 179 -0.35 22.46 -4.06
C ALA A 179 -1.29 21.38 -3.50
N VAL A 180 -1.54 20.36 -4.30
CA VAL A 180 -2.32 19.17 -3.92
C VAL A 180 -1.40 18.15 -3.28
N LEU A 181 -1.80 17.55 -2.17
CA LEU A 181 -1.08 16.44 -1.54
C LEU A 181 -1.73 15.09 -1.84
N VAL A 182 -1.00 14.22 -2.51
CA VAL A 182 -1.39 12.83 -2.83
C VAL A 182 -0.50 11.87 -2.08
N VAL A 183 -1.09 10.96 -1.29
CA VAL A 183 -0.34 10.02 -0.45
C VAL A 183 -0.60 8.58 -0.88
N ASP A 184 0.46 7.85 -1.19
CA ASP A 184 0.43 6.40 -1.27
C ASP A 184 0.53 5.83 0.15
N ASN A 185 -0.62 5.52 0.73
CA ASN A 185 -0.77 4.96 2.08
C ASN A 185 -1.00 3.44 2.03
N ALA A 186 -0.44 2.75 1.03
CA ALA A 186 -0.70 1.33 0.80
C ALA A 186 -0.46 0.44 2.03
N HIS A 187 0.43 0.82 2.92
CA HIS A 187 0.74 0.11 4.16
C HIS A 187 0.03 0.67 5.40
N GLY A 188 -0.82 1.70 5.26
CA GLY A 188 -1.40 2.45 6.38
C GLY A 188 -2.91 2.28 6.57
N ALA A 189 -3.55 1.26 6.01
CA ALA A 189 -5.00 1.08 6.10
C ALA A 189 -5.54 0.96 7.54
N CYS A 190 -4.69 0.64 8.53
CA CYS A 190 -5.04 0.58 9.94
C CYS A 190 -4.91 1.92 10.67
N LEU A 191 -4.23 2.91 10.10
CA LEU A 191 -3.89 4.18 10.76
C LEU A 191 -5.08 4.99 11.31
N PRO A 192 -6.29 4.95 10.72
CA PRO A 192 -7.43 5.66 11.27
C PRO A 192 -7.93 5.12 12.62
N PHE A 193 -7.60 3.87 12.94
CA PHE A 193 -8.24 3.11 14.02
C PHE A 193 -7.39 2.99 15.29
N TYR A 194 -6.15 3.51 15.27
CA TYR A 194 -5.33 3.65 16.47
C TYR A 194 -5.89 4.75 17.40
N LYS A 195 -5.32 4.86 18.59
CA LYS A 195 -5.74 5.87 19.58
C LYS A 195 -5.69 7.29 19.01
N GLU A 196 -4.67 7.59 18.22
CA GLU A 196 -4.52 8.80 17.44
C GLU A 196 -4.75 8.46 15.98
N ASN A 197 -5.61 9.22 15.31
CA ASN A 197 -5.86 9.02 13.90
C ASN A 197 -4.71 9.61 13.08
N MET A 198 -3.85 8.74 12.57
CA MET A 198 -2.68 9.11 11.76
C MET A 198 -2.91 8.92 10.25
N HIS A 199 -4.16 8.69 9.83
CA HIS A 199 -4.48 8.52 8.42
C HIS A 199 -4.26 9.80 7.61
N PRO A 200 -3.68 9.73 6.41
CA PRO A 200 -3.33 10.91 5.61
C PRO A 200 -4.49 11.88 5.40
N ILE A 201 -5.71 11.39 5.15
CA ILE A 201 -6.88 12.28 4.98
C ILE A 201 -7.20 13.06 6.25
N ALA A 202 -7.09 12.42 7.42
CA ALA A 202 -7.30 13.11 8.70
C ALA A 202 -6.21 14.15 8.99
N LEU A 203 -5.01 13.95 8.43
CA LEU A 203 -3.86 14.84 8.56
C LEU A 203 -3.80 15.92 7.47
N GLY A 204 -4.77 15.95 6.55
CA GLY A 204 -4.90 17.02 5.56
C GLY A 204 -4.52 16.65 4.12
N ALA A 205 -4.24 15.39 3.80
CA ALA A 205 -4.03 14.97 2.42
C ALA A 205 -5.31 15.16 1.58
N ASP A 206 -5.14 15.59 0.33
CA ASP A 206 -6.26 15.76 -0.60
C ASP A 206 -6.79 14.43 -1.14
N MET A 207 -5.89 13.48 -1.35
CA MET A 207 -6.20 12.11 -1.77
C MET A 207 -5.19 11.13 -1.18
N CYS A 208 -5.62 9.90 -0.90
CA CYS A 208 -4.71 8.79 -0.63
C CYS A 208 -5.30 7.46 -1.07
N CYS A 209 -4.46 6.43 -1.13
CA CYS A 209 -4.91 5.06 -1.36
C CYS A 209 -4.37 4.11 -0.30
N ASP A 210 -5.23 3.15 0.08
CA ASP A 210 -4.93 2.09 1.03
C ASP A 210 -5.00 0.72 0.35
N SER A 211 -3.95 -0.09 0.45
CA SER A 211 -4.05 -1.51 0.08
C SER A 211 -4.74 -2.28 1.20
N ALA A 212 -6.07 -2.42 1.11
CA ALA A 212 -6.83 -3.15 2.13
C ALA A 212 -6.25 -4.57 2.35
N HIS A 213 -5.92 -5.28 1.26
CA HIS A 213 -5.41 -6.65 1.31
C HIS A 213 -4.05 -6.82 1.99
N LYS A 214 -3.27 -5.74 2.22
CA LYS A 214 -1.99 -5.84 2.93
C LYS A 214 -2.17 -5.86 4.45
N MET A 215 -3.08 -5.05 4.96
CA MET A 215 -3.21 -4.78 6.39
C MET A 215 -4.55 -5.20 6.98
N LEU A 216 -5.55 -5.47 6.16
CA LEU A 216 -6.93 -5.78 6.56
C LEU A 216 -7.38 -7.13 5.97
N PRO A 217 -8.40 -7.79 6.54
CA PRO A 217 -8.89 -9.08 6.06
C PRO A 217 -9.71 -8.95 4.77
N ALA A 218 -9.05 -8.53 3.69
CA ALA A 218 -9.64 -8.42 2.36
C ALA A 218 -8.86 -9.26 1.35
N LEU A 219 -9.51 -9.65 0.25
CA LEU A 219 -8.88 -10.45 -0.80
C LEU A 219 -7.78 -9.64 -1.53
N THR A 220 -6.75 -10.35 -2.00
CA THR A 220 -5.66 -9.74 -2.79
C THR A 220 -6.24 -8.95 -3.97
N GLY A 221 -5.74 -7.74 -4.17
CA GLY A 221 -6.25 -6.79 -5.14
C GLY A 221 -7.29 -5.81 -4.58
N ALA A 222 -7.79 -6.03 -3.36
CA ALA A 222 -8.69 -5.09 -2.69
C ALA A 222 -7.93 -3.84 -2.20
N ALA A 223 -8.42 -2.66 -2.57
CA ALA A 223 -7.89 -1.39 -2.10
C ALA A 223 -8.98 -0.32 -2.01
N TYR A 224 -8.69 0.74 -1.27
CA TYR A 224 -9.52 1.94 -1.18
C TYR A 224 -8.79 3.13 -1.82
N LEU A 225 -9.54 3.96 -2.54
CA LEU A 225 -9.14 5.30 -2.93
C LEU A 225 -9.94 6.29 -2.11
N HIS A 226 -9.28 7.07 -1.28
CA HIS A 226 -9.89 8.03 -0.37
C HIS A 226 -9.72 9.46 -0.87
N ILE A 227 -10.78 10.24 -0.78
CA ILE A 227 -10.83 11.64 -1.17
C ILE A 227 -11.02 12.51 0.09
N GLY A 228 -10.07 13.39 0.35
CA GLY A 228 -10.13 14.45 1.35
C GLY A 228 -10.65 15.76 0.79
N ASN A 229 -10.24 16.10 -0.44
CA ASN A 229 -10.70 17.29 -1.15
C ASN A 229 -11.85 16.94 -2.11
N PRO A 230 -13.09 17.35 -1.81
CA PRO A 230 -14.29 16.89 -2.54
C PRO A 230 -14.33 17.31 -4.01
N VAL A 231 -13.51 18.27 -4.44
CA VAL A 231 -13.47 18.72 -5.83
C VAL A 231 -13.12 17.60 -6.81
N TYR A 232 -12.39 16.58 -6.35
CA TYR A 232 -11.98 15.44 -7.16
C TYR A 232 -13.01 14.30 -7.22
N SER A 233 -13.97 14.25 -6.27
CA SER A 233 -14.87 13.10 -6.10
C SER A 233 -15.66 12.72 -7.34
N SER A 234 -16.17 13.72 -8.07
CA SER A 234 -17.06 13.49 -9.22
C SER A 234 -16.38 12.85 -10.43
N LYS A 235 -15.05 12.92 -10.51
CA LYS A 235 -14.27 12.44 -11.66
C LYS A 235 -13.58 11.08 -11.42
N VAL A 236 -13.56 10.59 -10.18
CA VAL A 236 -12.80 9.38 -9.83
C VAL A 236 -13.20 8.18 -10.67
N LYS A 237 -14.50 7.86 -10.72
CA LYS A 237 -14.98 6.66 -11.43
C LYS A 237 -14.76 6.75 -12.95
N GLU A 238 -15.02 7.93 -13.53
CA GLU A 238 -14.75 8.19 -14.94
C GLU A 238 -13.27 7.96 -15.28
N VAL A 239 -12.38 8.51 -14.48
CA VAL A 239 -10.93 8.38 -14.68
C VAL A 239 -10.44 6.95 -14.43
N MET A 240 -10.98 6.28 -13.41
CA MET A 240 -10.62 4.91 -13.05
C MET A 240 -10.91 3.91 -14.18
N THR A 241 -11.97 4.12 -14.97
CA THR A 241 -12.30 3.26 -16.12
C THR A 241 -11.21 3.21 -17.19
N MET A 242 -10.33 4.20 -17.25
CA MET A 242 -9.23 4.22 -18.24
C MET A 242 -8.18 3.12 -18.00
N PHE A 243 -8.10 2.60 -16.76
CA PHE A 243 -7.06 1.66 -16.34
C PHE A 243 -7.63 0.33 -15.84
N ALA A 244 -8.92 0.30 -15.51
CA ALA A 244 -9.56 -0.85 -14.91
C ALA A 244 -10.11 -1.81 -15.96
N SER A 245 -10.32 -3.07 -15.54
CA SER A 245 -11.13 -4.02 -16.29
C SER A 245 -12.59 -3.57 -16.29
N THR A 246 -13.29 -3.74 -17.40
CA THR A 246 -14.75 -3.55 -17.49
C THR A 246 -15.55 -4.63 -16.78
N SER A 247 -14.89 -5.72 -16.31
CA SER A 247 -15.49 -6.80 -15.54
C SER A 247 -14.78 -6.90 -14.18
N PRO A 248 -15.07 -5.99 -13.23
CA PRO A 248 -14.46 -5.99 -11.91
C PRO A 248 -14.91 -7.22 -11.09
N SER A 249 -14.03 -7.77 -10.28
CA SER A 249 -14.33 -8.93 -9.44
C SER A 249 -15.30 -8.58 -8.30
N TYR A 250 -16.48 -9.16 -8.32
CA TYR A 250 -17.47 -9.02 -7.22
C TYR A 250 -16.99 -9.69 -5.94
N LEU A 251 -16.17 -10.72 -6.01
CA LEU A 251 -15.58 -11.34 -4.82
C LEU A 251 -14.63 -10.40 -4.09
N ILE A 252 -13.82 -9.63 -4.83
CA ILE A 252 -12.94 -8.62 -4.22
C ILE A 252 -13.77 -7.49 -3.60
N MET A 253 -14.80 -6.99 -4.29
CA MET A 253 -15.71 -5.97 -3.75
C MET A 253 -16.48 -6.47 -2.52
N CYS A 254 -16.97 -7.70 -2.55
CA CYS A 254 -17.60 -8.35 -1.40
C CYS A 254 -16.64 -8.45 -0.19
N SER A 255 -15.36 -8.75 -0.44
CA SER A 255 -14.37 -8.78 0.64
C SER A 255 -14.15 -7.40 1.28
N LEU A 256 -14.23 -6.31 0.51
CA LEU A 256 -14.20 -4.93 1.04
C LEU A 256 -15.46 -4.59 1.83
N ASP A 257 -16.63 -5.02 1.36
CA ASP A 257 -17.91 -4.84 2.03
C ASP A 257 -17.92 -5.52 3.41
N LEU A 258 -17.47 -6.78 3.47
CA LEU A 258 -17.30 -7.51 4.73
C LEU A 258 -16.19 -6.90 5.62
N CYS A 259 -15.14 -6.37 5.01
CA CYS A 259 -14.09 -5.68 5.73
C CYS A 259 -14.61 -4.42 6.43
N ASN A 260 -15.59 -3.70 5.85
CA ASN A 260 -16.23 -2.57 6.52
C ASN A 260 -16.88 -2.96 7.85
N VAL A 261 -17.51 -4.14 7.93
CA VAL A 261 -18.09 -4.66 9.19
C VAL A 261 -16.97 -4.91 10.22
N PHE A 262 -15.89 -5.55 9.79
CA PHE A 262 -14.75 -5.78 10.66
C PHE A 262 -14.17 -4.45 11.20
N LEU A 263 -14.03 -3.44 10.34
CA LEU A 263 -13.56 -2.11 10.70
C LEU A 263 -14.47 -1.39 11.68
N GLU A 264 -15.80 -1.52 11.53
CA GLU A 264 -16.76 -0.89 12.45
C GLU A 264 -16.75 -1.57 13.82
N ASP A 265 -16.76 -2.90 13.84
CA ASP A 265 -17.11 -3.67 15.05
C ASP A 265 -15.88 -4.15 15.84
N GLN A 266 -14.75 -4.44 15.19
CA GLN A 266 -13.67 -5.21 15.80
C GLN A 266 -12.29 -4.53 15.79
N ILE A 267 -11.98 -3.71 14.80
CA ILE A 267 -10.62 -3.25 14.50
C ILE A 267 -9.92 -2.61 15.70
N LYS A 268 -10.58 -1.71 16.44
CA LYS A 268 -9.98 -0.98 17.56
C LYS A 268 -9.54 -1.92 18.70
N GLN A 269 -10.36 -2.93 18.99
CA GLN A 269 -10.01 -3.92 20.01
C GLN A 269 -8.87 -4.83 19.53
N ARG A 270 -8.90 -5.23 18.26
CA ARG A 270 -7.87 -6.05 17.63
C ARG A 270 -6.52 -5.35 17.62
N LEU A 271 -6.46 -4.10 17.17
CA LEU A 271 -5.21 -3.31 17.18
C LEU A 271 -4.65 -3.14 18.59
N LYS A 272 -5.50 -2.85 19.59
CA LYS A 272 -5.06 -2.79 20.99
C LYS A 272 -4.44 -4.10 21.48
N SER A 273 -4.98 -5.24 21.03
CA SER A 273 -4.42 -6.56 21.34
C SER A 273 -3.08 -6.78 20.63
N SER A 274 -2.99 -6.44 19.35
CA SER A 274 -1.75 -6.54 18.55
C SER A 274 -0.64 -5.68 19.15
N GLU A 275 -0.92 -4.41 19.50
CA GLU A 275 0.05 -3.53 20.18
C GLU A 275 0.60 -4.16 21.47
N LYS A 276 -0.28 -4.78 22.27
CA LYS A 276 0.13 -5.48 23.49
C LYS A 276 1.03 -6.67 23.18
N TYR A 277 0.67 -7.49 22.20
CA TYR A 277 1.47 -8.66 21.83
C TYR A 277 2.83 -8.26 21.26
N ILE A 278 2.88 -7.27 20.37
CA ILE A 278 4.13 -6.74 19.83
C ILE A 278 5.02 -6.17 20.95
N ALA A 279 4.44 -5.44 21.90
CA ALA A 279 5.19 -4.93 23.04
C ALA A 279 5.71 -6.04 23.96
N CYS A 280 5.01 -7.17 24.10
CA CYS A 280 5.49 -8.35 24.81
C CYS A 280 6.63 -9.02 24.05
N LEU A 281 6.47 -9.23 22.75
CA LEU A 281 7.49 -9.80 21.88
C LEU A 281 8.79 -8.97 21.91
N LYS A 282 8.70 -7.66 21.78
CA LYS A 282 9.88 -6.75 21.84
C LYS A 282 10.64 -6.81 23.16
N ARG A 283 10.00 -7.22 24.25
CA ARG A 283 10.62 -7.39 25.59
C ARG A 283 11.09 -8.80 25.88
N SER A 284 10.81 -9.76 25.01
CA SER A 284 11.16 -11.16 25.23
C SER A 284 12.67 -11.38 25.16
N ASP A 285 13.13 -12.45 25.82
CA ASP A 285 14.53 -12.87 25.77
C ASP A 285 14.96 -13.29 24.38
N ALA A 286 14.04 -13.83 23.58
CA ALA A 286 14.25 -14.19 22.20
C ALA A 286 14.74 -13.01 21.37
N LEU A 287 14.17 -11.82 21.60
CA LEU A 287 14.52 -10.60 20.85
C LEU A 287 15.71 -9.83 21.41
N LYS A 288 16.24 -10.15 22.57
CA LYS A 288 17.45 -9.50 23.08
C LYS A 288 18.67 -9.65 22.16
N ARG A 289 18.67 -10.68 21.32
CA ARG A 289 19.74 -10.97 20.36
C ARG A 289 19.54 -10.29 19.00
N PHE A 290 18.37 -9.73 18.78
CA PHE A 290 18.02 -9.07 17.53
C PHE A 290 17.79 -7.58 17.77
N LYS A 291 18.33 -6.77 16.89
CA LYS A 291 18.02 -5.34 16.85
C LYS A 291 16.77 -5.13 16.00
N THR A 292 15.80 -4.45 16.55
CA THR A 292 14.59 -4.07 15.83
C THR A 292 14.67 -2.60 15.43
N GLU A 293 14.26 -2.29 14.21
CA GLU A 293 14.15 -0.91 13.77
C GLU A 293 13.10 -0.16 14.59
N ILE A 294 13.46 1.04 15.01
CA ILE A 294 12.57 2.00 15.65
C ILE A 294 12.71 3.29 14.84
N PRO A 295 11.77 3.58 13.93
CA PRO A 295 11.79 4.82 13.16
C PRO A 295 11.83 6.07 14.08
N GLU A 296 12.55 7.11 13.65
CA GLU A 296 12.79 8.32 14.46
C GLU A 296 11.52 9.10 14.81
N PHE A 297 10.49 9.08 13.96
CA PHE A 297 9.28 9.88 14.17
C PHE A 297 8.07 9.00 14.53
N TYR A 298 7.47 8.38 13.53
CA TYR A 298 6.31 7.52 13.68
C TYR A 298 6.52 6.26 12.89
N SER A 299 5.98 5.15 13.38
CA SER A 299 5.94 3.89 12.63
C SER A 299 4.55 3.30 12.63
N GLU A 300 4.20 2.65 11.54
CA GLU A 300 3.02 1.79 11.48
C GLU A 300 3.26 0.57 12.41
N PRO A 301 2.44 0.40 13.46
CA PRO A 301 2.78 -0.52 14.55
C PRO A 301 2.82 -2.01 14.18
N LEU A 302 2.16 -2.42 13.09
CA LEU A 302 2.11 -3.82 12.65
C LEU A 302 3.32 -4.22 11.78
N HIS A 303 4.14 -3.25 11.37
CA HIS A 303 5.43 -3.53 10.76
C HIS A 303 6.44 -3.95 11.81
N PHE A 304 7.09 -5.06 11.57
CA PHE A 304 8.09 -5.62 12.46
C PHE A 304 9.37 -5.89 11.70
N THR A 305 10.29 -4.94 11.80
CA THR A 305 11.57 -4.96 11.09
C THR A 305 12.69 -5.35 12.05
N ILE A 306 13.48 -6.36 11.68
CA ILE A 306 14.73 -6.73 12.35
C ILE A 306 15.89 -6.19 11.51
N ASN A 307 16.74 -5.37 12.11
CA ASN A 307 18.04 -5.03 11.56
C ASN A 307 18.98 -6.22 11.81
N ALA A 308 19.05 -7.08 10.83
CA ALA A 308 19.86 -8.29 10.89
C ALA A 308 21.35 -7.96 10.93
N TYR A 309 21.78 -6.90 10.23
CA TYR A 309 23.15 -6.43 10.22
C TYR A 309 23.63 -6.05 11.62
N GLU A 310 22.92 -5.16 12.32
CA GLU A 310 23.26 -4.80 13.70
C GLU A 310 23.11 -5.96 14.70
N SER A 311 22.30 -6.96 14.35
CA SER A 311 22.19 -8.21 15.11
C SER A 311 23.40 -9.15 14.87
N GLY A 312 24.28 -8.83 13.92
CA GLY A 312 25.45 -9.65 13.59
C GLY A 312 25.13 -10.89 12.75
N ILE A 313 24.03 -10.86 11.98
CA ILE A 313 23.64 -11.92 11.06
C ILE A 313 23.25 -11.33 9.71
N ASN A 314 23.58 -12.01 8.61
CA ASN A 314 23.10 -11.60 7.28
C ASN A 314 21.57 -11.84 7.18
N GLY A 315 20.81 -10.83 6.71
CA GLY A 315 19.34 -10.90 6.66
C GLY A 315 18.81 -12.02 5.78
N LEU A 316 19.44 -12.29 4.61
CA LEU A 316 19.03 -13.43 3.76
C LEU A 316 19.27 -14.79 4.45
N LYS A 317 20.33 -14.89 5.28
CA LYS A 317 20.59 -16.07 6.09
C LYS A 317 19.52 -16.25 7.16
N LEU A 318 19.14 -15.16 7.86
CA LEU A 318 18.05 -15.18 8.84
C LEU A 318 16.73 -15.57 8.17
N ALA A 319 16.42 -14.99 7.03
CA ALA A 319 15.27 -15.30 6.22
C ALA A 319 15.18 -16.80 5.86
N ALA A 320 16.28 -17.39 5.41
CA ALA A 320 16.34 -18.83 5.13
C ALA A 320 16.09 -19.69 6.39
N MET A 321 16.60 -19.25 7.56
CA MET A 321 16.35 -19.93 8.84
C MET A 321 14.88 -19.86 9.26
N LEU A 322 14.20 -18.73 9.05
CA LEU A 322 12.77 -18.55 9.32
C LEU A 322 11.92 -19.43 8.40
N ARG A 323 12.19 -19.42 7.09
CA ARG A 323 11.47 -20.27 6.11
C ARG A 323 11.63 -21.75 6.42
N LYS A 324 12.81 -22.21 6.82
CA LYS A 324 13.05 -23.60 7.27
C LYS A 324 12.16 -23.97 8.47
N ARG A 325 11.76 -22.99 9.29
CA ARG A 325 10.85 -23.15 10.43
C ARG A 325 9.39 -22.78 10.08
N LYS A 326 9.09 -22.64 8.80
CA LYS A 326 7.77 -22.32 8.25
C LYS A 326 7.21 -20.98 8.71
N ILE A 327 8.09 -20.00 8.83
CA ILE A 327 7.75 -18.57 8.92
C ILE A 327 8.08 -17.95 7.56
N GLU A 328 7.06 -17.44 6.88
CA GLU A 328 7.23 -16.63 5.69
C GLU A 328 7.31 -15.16 6.11
N TYR A 329 8.21 -14.41 5.50
CA TYR A 329 8.45 -13.00 5.78
C TYR A 329 7.99 -12.16 4.58
N GLU A 330 7.79 -10.86 4.78
CA GLU A 330 7.40 -9.95 3.70
C GLU A 330 8.59 -9.60 2.81
N TYR A 331 9.72 -9.22 3.40
CA TYR A 331 10.91 -8.80 2.66
C TYR A 331 12.18 -9.20 3.42
N ALA A 332 13.25 -9.47 2.69
CA ALA A 332 14.58 -9.62 3.26
C ALA A 332 15.66 -9.20 2.25
N ASP A 333 16.69 -8.54 2.77
CA ASP A 333 17.95 -8.27 2.08
C ASP A 333 19.13 -8.67 2.95
N ASN A 334 20.35 -8.22 2.61
CA ASN A 334 21.54 -8.55 3.40
C ASN A 334 21.51 -7.96 4.81
N THR A 335 20.78 -6.87 5.01
CA THR A 335 20.80 -6.05 6.22
C THR A 335 19.52 -6.15 7.04
N HIS A 336 18.37 -6.34 6.43
CA HIS A 336 17.08 -6.29 7.11
C HIS A 336 16.18 -7.47 6.76
N ILE A 337 15.22 -7.73 7.65
CA ILE A 337 14.08 -8.59 7.41
C ILE A 337 12.81 -7.90 7.92
N ILE A 338 11.76 -7.91 7.11
CA ILE A 338 10.48 -7.29 7.44
C ILE A 338 9.41 -8.37 7.54
N MET A 339 8.65 -8.32 8.61
CA MET A 339 7.46 -9.12 8.85
C MET A 339 6.27 -8.20 9.08
N LEU A 340 5.12 -8.57 8.56
CA LEU A 340 3.88 -7.82 8.74
C LEU A 340 2.95 -8.63 9.66
N PHE A 341 2.52 -8.01 10.74
CA PHE A 341 1.43 -8.53 11.55
C PHE A 341 0.09 -8.06 10.99
N SER A 342 -0.97 -8.77 11.35
CA SER A 342 -2.34 -8.44 10.96
C SER A 342 -3.21 -8.18 12.21
N PRO A 343 -4.22 -7.31 12.13
CA PRO A 343 -5.18 -7.14 13.21
C PRO A 343 -5.95 -8.42 13.57
N ILE A 344 -5.97 -9.41 12.68
CA ILE A 344 -6.62 -10.70 12.95
C ILE A 344 -5.70 -11.72 13.64
N ASP A 345 -4.40 -11.42 13.77
CA ASP A 345 -3.46 -12.30 14.46
C ASP A 345 -3.82 -12.42 15.94
N ASP A 346 -3.77 -13.65 16.44
CA ASP A 346 -3.99 -13.96 17.84
C ASP A 346 -2.67 -14.19 18.60
N ALA A 347 -2.75 -14.47 19.89
CA ALA A 347 -1.58 -14.69 20.73
C ALA A 347 -0.68 -15.82 20.22
N ASP A 348 -1.25 -16.84 19.57
CA ASP A 348 -0.49 -18.02 19.11
C ASP A 348 0.48 -17.66 17.97
N VAL A 349 0.12 -16.70 17.10
CA VAL A 349 1.01 -16.20 16.04
C VAL A 349 2.27 -15.57 16.67
N TYR A 350 2.09 -14.70 17.67
CA TYR A 350 3.20 -14.01 18.35
C TYR A 350 4.06 -14.99 19.16
N ASN A 351 3.45 -15.89 19.92
CA ASN A 351 4.15 -16.92 20.68
C ASN A 351 4.95 -17.86 19.76
N ARG A 352 4.39 -18.22 18.61
CA ARG A 352 5.10 -19.05 17.63
C ARG A 352 6.31 -18.34 17.06
N LEU A 353 6.18 -17.05 16.71
CA LEU A 353 7.31 -16.26 16.22
C LEU A 353 8.40 -16.14 17.31
N GLU A 354 8.02 -15.84 18.55
CA GLU A 354 8.94 -15.78 19.68
C GLU A 354 9.74 -17.08 19.86
N ASN A 355 9.05 -18.22 19.92
CA ASN A 355 9.68 -19.53 20.06
C ASN A 355 10.62 -19.86 18.88
N VAL A 356 10.25 -19.47 17.66
CA VAL A 356 11.10 -19.65 16.48
C VAL A 356 12.36 -18.78 16.58
N LEU A 357 12.23 -17.52 16.93
CA LEU A 357 13.36 -16.61 17.09
C LEU A 357 14.30 -17.07 18.22
N ASP A 358 13.74 -17.57 19.33
CA ASP A 358 14.54 -18.13 20.43
C ASP A 358 15.33 -19.38 20.01
N SER A 359 14.75 -20.21 19.16
CA SER A 359 15.41 -21.42 18.62
C SER A 359 16.52 -21.17 17.62
N ILE A 360 16.61 -19.95 17.07
CA ILE A 360 17.64 -19.58 16.10
C ILE A 360 18.95 -19.33 16.83
N GLN A 361 19.95 -20.15 16.53
CA GLN A 361 21.31 -19.98 17.05
C GLN A 361 22.23 -19.49 15.93
N PHE A 362 22.97 -18.42 16.20
CA PHE A 362 24.01 -17.90 15.34
C PHE A 362 25.12 -17.31 16.21
N GLN A 363 26.32 -17.32 15.68
CA GLN A 363 27.40 -16.53 16.25
C GLN A 363 27.46 -15.21 15.50
N PRO A 364 27.42 -14.06 16.20
CA PRO A 364 27.56 -12.77 15.56
C PRO A 364 28.83 -12.75 14.72
N SER A 365 28.71 -12.40 13.47
CA SER A 365 29.83 -12.19 12.54
C SER A 365 29.84 -10.73 12.12
N GLU A 366 31.02 -10.20 11.82
CA GLU A 366 31.09 -8.91 11.15
C GLU A 366 30.41 -9.05 9.79
N VAL A 367 29.28 -8.40 9.64
CA VAL A 367 28.56 -8.25 8.38
C VAL A 367 29.06 -6.94 7.78
N SER A 368 29.59 -6.94 6.56
CA SER A 368 30.03 -5.71 5.91
C SER A 368 28.80 -4.90 5.48
N ASN A 369 28.62 -3.73 6.06
CA ASN A 369 27.67 -2.75 5.55
C ASN A 369 28.37 -1.88 4.51
N LEU A 370 27.88 -1.94 3.29
CA LEU A 370 28.23 -0.94 2.29
C LEU A 370 27.39 0.31 2.60
N LYS A 371 28.01 1.31 3.24
CA LYS A 371 27.42 2.65 3.28
C LYS A 371 27.23 3.11 1.84
N ILE A 372 25.99 3.10 1.38
CA ILE A 372 25.68 3.50 0.02
C ILE A 372 25.54 5.02 0.03
N ASN A 373 26.51 5.72 -0.52
CA ASN A 373 26.38 7.14 -0.77
C ASN A 373 25.75 7.32 -2.16
N PHE A 374 24.51 7.76 -2.20
CA PHE A 374 23.83 8.08 -3.46
C PHE A 374 24.15 9.52 -3.86
N PRO A 375 24.95 9.74 -4.91
CA PRO A 375 25.07 11.07 -5.49
C PRO A 375 23.70 11.49 -6.06
N ALA A 376 23.41 12.79 -6.04
CA ALA A 376 22.23 13.32 -6.70
C ALA A 376 22.27 12.92 -8.20
N PRO A 377 21.28 12.18 -8.71
CA PRO A 377 21.29 11.74 -10.09
C PRO A 377 21.02 12.90 -11.05
N GLU A 378 21.66 12.88 -12.19
CA GLU A 378 21.33 13.77 -13.31
C GLU A 378 20.20 13.16 -14.14
N LYS A 379 19.21 13.98 -14.49
CA LYS A 379 18.11 13.57 -15.36
C LYS A 379 18.52 13.74 -16.83
N TYR A 380 18.58 12.63 -17.56
CA TYR A 380 18.89 12.59 -18.99
C TYR A 380 17.68 12.55 -19.89
N MET A 381 16.59 11.91 -19.45
CA MET A 381 15.37 11.74 -20.21
C MET A 381 14.16 11.63 -19.28
N THR A 382 12.96 11.71 -19.83
CA THR A 382 11.72 11.47 -19.08
C THR A 382 11.58 10.00 -18.73
N ILE A 383 10.73 9.69 -17.72
CA ILE A 383 10.43 8.31 -17.32
C ILE A 383 9.84 7.52 -18.51
N ARG A 384 9.00 8.17 -19.31
CA ARG A 384 8.38 7.57 -20.48
C ARG A 384 9.40 7.27 -21.60
N GLU A 385 10.27 8.22 -21.93
CA GLU A 385 11.36 7.99 -22.89
C GLU A 385 12.23 6.82 -22.45
N ALA A 386 12.64 6.78 -21.17
CA ALA A 386 13.42 5.68 -20.62
C ALA A 386 12.72 4.31 -20.74
N ALA A 387 11.40 4.27 -20.49
CA ALA A 387 10.62 3.03 -20.54
C ALA A 387 10.47 2.45 -21.96
N PHE A 388 10.53 3.28 -23.01
CA PHE A 388 10.37 2.86 -24.41
C PHE A 388 11.68 2.92 -25.21
N SER A 389 12.81 3.26 -24.56
CA SER A 389 14.12 3.20 -25.20
C SER A 389 14.63 1.77 -25.32
N GLU A 390 15.46 1.52 -26.32
CA GLU A 390 16.25 0.29 -26.35
C GLU A 390 17.18 0.24 -25.12
N TYR A 391 17.35 -0.93 -24.52
CA TYR A 391 18.20 -1.13 -23.37
C TYR A 391 19.03 -2.42 -23.49
N GLU A 392 20.11 -2.47 -22.74
CA GLU A 392 20.95 -3.64 -22.59
C GLU A 392 21.16 -3.97 -21.11
N GLU A 393 21.24 -5.23 -20.77
CA GLU A 393 21.63 -5.69 -19.45
C GLU A 393 23.15 -5.84 -19.41
N ILE A 394 23.80 -5.11 -18.50
CA ILE A 394 25.25 -5.15 -18.34
C ILE A 394 25.61 -5.33 -16.86
N PRO A 395 26.74 -5.97 -16.54
CA PRO A 395 27.23 -6.03 -15.17
C PRO A 395 27.43 -4.61 -14.60
N VAL A 396 27.11 -4.44 -13.31
CA VAL A 396 27.20 -3.12 -12.65
C VAL A 396 28.58 -2.50 -12.74
N GLU A 397 29.64 -3.32 -12.74
CA GLU A 397 31.03 -2.89 -12.88
C GLU A 397 31.33 -2.24 -14.25
N LYS A 398 30.47 -2.50 -15.25
CA LYS A 398 30.56 -1.94 -16.60
C LYS A 398 29.57 -0.80 -16.86
N SER A 399 28.80 -0.41 -15.85
CA SER A 399 27.75 0.59 -15.99
C SER A 399 28.23 2.05 -16.00
N GLY A 400 29.51 2.29 -15.70
CA GLY A 400 30.09 3.64 -15.73
C GLY A 400 29.86 4.34 -17.07
N GLY A 401 29.30 5.57 -17.04
CA GLY A 401 28.96 6.35 -18.24
C GLY A 401 27.68 5.90 -18.96
N ARG A 402 26.90 4.98 -18.39
CA ARG A 402 25.61 4.56 -18.93
C ARG A 402 24.45 5.24 -18.20
N VAL A 403 23.33 5.43 -18.93
CA VAL A 403 22.08 5.91 -18.33
C VAL A 403 21.34 4.74 -17.74
N CYS A 404 20.99 4.81 -16.45
CA CYS A 404 20.20 3.77 -15.80
C CYS A 404 18.76 3.80 -16.31
N ALA A 405 18.27 2.65 -16.79
CA ALA A 405 16.85 2.48 -17.18
C ALA A 405 16.04 2.21 -15.91
N ALA A 406 15.49 3.23 -15.31
CA ALA A 406 14.99 3.30 -13.94
C ALA A 406 13.70 2.53 -13.64
N VAL A 407 13.33 1.50 -14.40
CA VAL A 407 12.04 0.80 -14.18
C VAL A 407 12.11 -0.32 -13.14
N ASN A 408 13.30 -0.68 -12.69
CA ASN A 408 13.54 -1.87 -11.85
C ASN A 408 14.31 -1.60 -10.55
N ILE A 409 14.15 -0.43 -9.98
CA ILE A 409 14.71 -0.17 -8.65
C ILE A 409 13.62 -0.25 -7.62
#